data_cb3d0321be10e47b342467991eb4a936
#
_entry.id   cb3d0321be10e47b342467991eb4a936
#
_cell.length_a   1.000
_cell.length_b   1.000
_cell.length_c   1.000
_cell.angle_alpha   90.00
_cell.angle_beta   90.00
_cell.angle_gamma   90.00
#
_symmetry.space_group_name_H-M   'P 1'
#
loop_
_entity.id
_entity.type
_entity.pdbx_description
1 polymer ?
#
loop_
_entity_poly.entity_id
_entity_poly.type
_entity_poly.pdbx_seq_one_letter_code
_entity_poly.pdbx_strand_id
1 'polypeptide(L)'
;LGFGPLMVVGTCVALTGTYAPLAWVASLVPFFLVNNLLLLNQFPDAEADRQVGRRHLLVTAGATQAARWYALQMMLAFASLIVAVLIGIMPFGALLGLLPLVWVIPTVRDVLRHAEKLEFLIPAMGRNVLINLLTPAFMAIGMVLW
;
A
#
# COMPACT_ATOMS: atom_id res chain seq x y z
N LEU A 1 -0.91 10.67 -3.99
CA LEU A 1 -1.93 10.82 -5.05
C LEU A 1 -1.48 10.24 -6.39
N GLY A 2 -0.18 10.39 -6.78
CA GLY A 2 0.32 9.98 -8.09
C GLY A 2 0.10 8.50 -8.41
N PHE A 3 0.53 7.62 -7.53
CA PHE A 3 0.51 6.16 -7.73
C PHE A 3 -0.83 5.47 -7.38
N GLY A 4 -1.85 6.19 -7.07
CA GLY A 4 -3.19 5.66 -6.82
C GLY A 4 -4.18 6.33 -7.76
N PRO A 5 -4.91 7.37 -7.28
CA PRO A 5 -5.97 8.00 -8.05
C PRO A 5 -5.54 8.50 -9.43
N LEU A 6 -4.44 9.25 -9.54
CA LEU A 6 -4.02 9.79 -10.85
C LEU A 6 -3.67 8.69 -11.84
N MET A 7 -3.01 7.62 -11.41
CA MET A 7 -2.63 6.53 -12.29
C MET A 7 -3.84 5.66 -12.68
N VAL A 8 -4.64 5.20 -11.72
CA VAL A 8 -5.75 4.28 -11.99
C VAL A 8 -6.91 5.01 -12.66
N VAL A 9 -7.34 6.15 -12.14
CA VAL A 9 -8.44 6.92 -12.71
C VAL A 9 -8.03 7.55 -14.04
N GLY A 10 -6.79 8.08 -14.14
CA GLY A 10 -6.25 8.62 -15.37
C GLY A 10 -6.21 7.57 -16.49
N THR A 11 -5.77 6.34 -16.20
CA THR A 11 -5.79 5.24 -17.16
C THR A 11 -7.23 4.89 -17.56
N CYS A 12 -8.15 4.81 -16.60
CA CYS A 12 -9.56 4.56 -16.87
C CYS A 12 -10.14 5.61 -17.83
N VAL A 13 -9.93 6.88 -17.56
CA VAL A 13 -10.41 7.99 -18.41
C VAL A 13 -9.75 7.94 -19.78
N ALA A 14 -8.46 7.68 -19.87
CA ALA A 14 -7.74 7.59 -21.15
C ALA A 14 -8.27 6.46 -22.04
N LEU A 15 -8.68 5.33 -21.46
CA LEU A 15 -9.17 4.16 -22.21
C LEU A 15 -10.67 4.22 -22.50
N THR A 16 -11.48 4.80 -21.60
CA THR A 16 -12.96 4.73 -21.68
C THR A 16 -13.63 6.07 -21.93
N GLY A 17 -12.90 7.17 -21.77
CA GLY A 17 -13.45 8.53 -21.85
C GLY A 17 -14.33 8.91 -20.63
N THR A 18 -14.43 8.07 -19.61
CA THR A 18 -15.37 8.26 -18.49
C THR A 18 -14.69 8.18 -17.13
N TYR A 19 -15.27 8.88 -16.13
CA TYR A 19 -14.89 8.82 -14.74
C TYR A 19 -15.73 7.76 -14.01
N ALA A 20 -15.25 6.50 -13.99
CA ALA A 20 -15.97 5.43 -13.34
C ALA A 20 -15.76 5.47 -11.80
N PRO A 21 -16.83 5.41 -10.97
CA PRO A 21 -16.71 5.31 -9.51
C PRO A 21 -15.86 4.12 -9.06
N LEU A 22 -15.95 3.00 -9.78
CA LEU A 22 -15.12 1.81 -9.57
C LEU A 22 -13.63 2.13 -9.61
N ALA A 23 -13.17 2.94 -10.59
CA ALA A 23 -11.76 3.30 -10.72
C ALA A 23 -11.27 4.13 -9.52
N TRP A 24 -12.08 5.04 -9.01
CA TRP A 24 -11.76 5.82 -7.82
C TRP A 24 -11.60 4.93 -6.59
N VAL A 25 -12.55 4.03 -6.35
CA VAL A 25 -12.50 3.14 -5.19
C VAL A 25 -11.36 2.12 -5.32
N ALA A 26 -11.17 1.52 -6.50
CA ALA A 26 -10.07 0.60 -6.76
C ALA A 26 -8.70 1.24 -6.58
N SER A 27 -8.59 2.55 -6.87
CA SER A 27 -7.33 3.30 -6.74
C SER A 27 -6.84 3.46 -5.29
N LEU A 28 -7.72 3.30 -4.30
CA LEU A 28 -7.34 3.43 -2.88
C LEU A 28 -6.38 2.32 -2.45
N VAL A 29 -6.51 1.12 -2.99
CA VAL A 29 -5.63 0.00 -2.67
C VAL A 29 -4.18 0.31 -3.06
N PRO A 30 -3.83 0.56 -4.34
CA PRO A 30 -2.48 0.92 -4.72
C PRO A 30 -2.02 2.26 -4.10
N PHE A 31 -2.93 3.20 -3.82
CA PHE A 31 -2.59 4.43 -3.11
C PHE A 31 -1.95 4.15 -1.75
N PHE A 32 -2.60 3.37 -0.91
CA PHE A 32 -2.06 3.06 0.43
C PHE A 32 -0.85 2.13 0.37
N LEU A 33 -0.86 1.14 -0.52
CA LEU A 33 0.24 0.18 -0.64
C LEU A 33 1.53 0.84 -1.13
N VAL A 34 1.46 1.69 -2.15
CA VAL A 34 2.66 2.39 -2.66
C VAL A 34 3.16 3.43 -1.66
N ASN A 35 2.27 4.13 -0.95
CA ASN A 35 2.70 5.01 0.15
C ASN A 35 3.47 4.22 1.23
N ASN A 36 3.01 3.02 1.56
CA ASN A 36 3.72 2.12 2.47
C ASN A 36 5.07 1.65 1.92
N LEU A 37 5.16 1.36 0.62
CA LEU A 37 6.42 1.01 -0.02
C LEU A 37 7.42 2.15 0.10
N LEU A 38 7.00 3.37 -0.22
CA LEU A 38 7.84 4.56 -0.13
C LEU A 38 8.23 4.87 1.31
N LEU A 39 7.31 4.72 2.26
CA LEU A 39 7.58 4.95 3.68
C LEU A 39 8.62 3.97 4.22
N LEU A 40 8.48 2.68 3.90
CA LEU A 40 9.41 1.65 4.39
C LEU A 40 10.81 1.81 3.77
N ASN A 41 10.89 2.25 2.50
CA ASN A 41 12.15 2.53 1.82
C ASN A 41 12.90 3.75 2.39
N GLN A 42 12.25 4.62 3.17
CA GLN A 42 12.93 5.72 3.86
C GLN A 42 13.76 5.27 5.08
N PHE A 43 13.50 4.06 5.61
CA PHE A 43 14.20 3.61 6.83
C PHE A 43 15.71 3.45 6.63
N PRO A 44 16.23 2.85 5.55
CA PRO A 44 17.67 2.80 5.30
C PRO A 44 18.32 4.17 5.14
N ASP A 45 17.59 5.11 4.53
CA ASP A 45 18.12 6.43 4.15
C ASP A 45 17.96 7.49 5.25
N ALA A 46 17.31 7.17 6.36
CA ALA A 46 16.89 8.13 7.39
C ALA A 46 18.04 9.00 7.94
N GLU A 47 19.22 8.43 8.15
CA GLU A 47 20.37 9.15 8.68
C GLU A 47 20.98 10.07 7.61
N ALA A 48 21.14 9.58 6.38
CA ALA A 48 21.62 10.38 5.25
C ALA A 48 20.67 11.54 4.94
N ASP A 49 19.36 11.28 4.94
CA ASP A 49 18.32 12.28 4.69
C ASP A 49 18.32 13.36 5.77
N ARG A 50 18.56 13.00 7.04
CA ARG A 50 18.70 13.97 8.14
C ARG A 50 19.89 14.90 7.94
N GLN A 51 21.03 14.37 7.50
CA GLN A 51 22.26 15.14 7.27
C GLN A 51 22.11 16.16 6.13
N VAL A 52 21.34 15.85 5.08
CA VAL A 52 21.07 16.78 3.96
C VAL A 52 19.82 17.65 4.17
N GLY A 53 19.22 17.63 5.37
CA GLY A 53 18.11 18.49 5.76
C GLY A 53 16.76 18.10 5.14
N ARG A 54 16.61 16.87 4.61
CA ARG A 54 15.32 16.36 4.14
C ARG A 54 14.36 16.17 5.30
N ARG A 55 13.12 16.64 5.12
CA ARG A 55 12.06 16.54 6.13
C ARG A 55 10.92 15.65 5.61
N HIS A 56 10.97 14.37 5.94
CA HIS A 56 9.87 13.43 5.74
C HIS A 56 9.44 12.82 7.07
N LEU A 57 8.37 12.02 7.07
CA LEU A 57 7.73 11.51 8.27
C LEU A 57 8.74 10.81 9.23
N LEU A 58 9.62 9.96 8.68
CA LEU A 58 10.59 9.22 9.48
C LEU A 58 11.60 10.15 10.18
N VAL A 59 12.07 11.21 9.50
CA VAL A 59 13.02 12.17 10.07
C VAL A 59 12.34 13.06 11.10
N THR A 60 11.09 13.48 10.87
CA THR A 60 10.37 14.46 11.72
C THR A 60 9.66 13.81 12.90
N ALA A 61 9.02 12.65 12.69
CA ALA A 61 8.20 11.99 13.71
C ALA A 61 8.89 10.75 14.33
N GLY A 62 10.00 10.28 13.73
CA GLY A 62 10.77 9.14 14.21
C GLY A 62 10.24 7.78 13.73
N ALA A 63 11.08 6.75 13.89
CA ALA A 63 10.86 5.40 13.38
C ALA A 63 9.60 4.73 13.96
N THR A 64 9.39 4.84 15.25
CA THR A 64 8.22 4.25 15.91
C THR A 64 6.89 4.82 15.39
N GLN A 65 6.82 6.14 15.17
CA GLN A 65 5.61 6.76 14.64
C GLN A 65 5.43 6.40 13.16
N ALA A 66 6.50 6.38 12.37
CA ALA A 66 6.46 5.92 10.98
C ALA A 66 5.95 4.48 10.86
N ALA A 67 6.39 3.58 11.76
CA ALA A 67 5.89 2.19 11.82
C ALA A 67 4.38 2.10 12.11
N ARG A 68 3.85 2.96 12.98
CA ARG A 68 2.40 3.04 13.24
C ARG A 68 1.62 3.53 12.02
N TRP A 69 2.13 4.54 11.32
CA TRP A 69 1.54 5.02 10.07
C TRP A 69 1.58 3.93 8.98
N TYR A 70 2.67 3.16 8.89
CA TYR A 70 2.78 2.01 8.01
C TYR A 70 1.66 1.01 8.28
N ALA A 71 1.47 0.61 9.56
CA ALA A 71 0.43 -0.34 9.95
C ALA A 71 -0.98 0.18 9.64
N LEU A 72 -1.25 1.46 9.92
CA LEU A 72 -2.53 2.10 9.61
C LEU A 72 -2.84 2.09 8.11
N GLN A 73 -1.88 2.50 7.27
CA GLN A 73 -2.06 2.51 5.82
C GLN A 73 -2.24 1.10 5.26
N MET A 74 -1.53 0.10 5.79
CA MET A 74 -1.73 -1.29 5.40
C MET A 74 -3.15 -1.77 5.73
N MET A 75 -3.65 -1.46 6.92
CA MET A 75 -5.03 -1.74 7.31
C MET A 75 -6.04 -1.03 6.39
N LEU A 76 -5.82 0.25 6.07
CA LEU A 76 -6.70 1.02 5.19
C LEU A 76 -6.73 0.46 3.76
N ALA A 77 -5.60 -0.03 3.23
CA ALA A 77 -5.56 -0.66 1.92
C ALA A 77 -6.50 -1.87 1.83
N PHE A 78 -6.39 -2.81 2.76
CA PHE A 78 -7.22 -4.02 2.75
C PHE A 78 -8.65 -3.76 3.20
N ALA A 79 -8.87 -2.83 4.15
CA ALA A 79 -10.20 -2.40 4.54
C ALA A 79 -10.95 -1.73 3.38
N SER A 80 -10.29 -0.88 2.59
CA SER A 80 -10.92 -0.25 1.42
C SER A 80 -11.37 -1.28 0.38
N LEU A 81 -10.57 -2.33 0.15
CA LEU A 81 -10.94 -3.43 -0.74
C LEU A 81 -12.19 -4.18 -0.23
N ILE A 82 -12.19 -4.58 1.04
CA ILE A 82 -13.31 -5.31 1.65
C ILE A 82 -14.58 -4.45 1.61
N VAL A 83 -14.49 -3.20 2.05
CA VAL A 83 -15.64 -2.27 2.06
C VAL A 83 -16.18 -2.06 0.66
N ALA A 84 -15.31 -1.87 -0.35
CA ALA A 84 -15.73 -1.67 -1.74
C ALA A 84 -16.54 -2.85 -2.30
N VAL A 85 -16.21 -4.07 -1.92
CA VAL A 85 -16.97 -5.28 -2.31
C VAL A 85 -18.28 -5.36 -1.52
N LEU A 86 -18.25 -5.10 -0.21
CA LEU A 86 -19.46 -5.17 0.64
C LEU A 86 -20.54 -4.16 0.22
N ILE A 87 -20.15 -2.97 -0.22
CA ILE A 87 -21.12 -1.96 -0.72
C ILE A 87 -21.47 -2.13 -2.21
N GLY A 88 -20.95 -3.20 -2.86
CA GLY A 88 -21.32 -3.56 -4.23
C GLY A 88 -20.68 -2.68 -5.33
N ILE A 89 -19.68 -1.85 -5.01
CA ILE A 89 -18.94 -1.06 -6.01
C ILE A 89 -17.95 -1.95 -6.77
N MET A 90 -17.33 -2.92 -6.09
CA MET A 90 -16.42 -3.88 -6.71
C MET A 90 -17.03 -5.27 -6.76
N PRO A 91 -16.75 -6.06 -7.82
CA PRO A 91 -17.22 -7.44 -7.91
C PRO A 91 -16.57 -8.31 -6.83
N PHE A 92 -17.25 -9.39 -6.45
CA PHE A 92 -16.80 -10.31 -5.40
C PHE A 92 -15.41 -10.90 -5.68
N GLY A 93 -15.10 -11.15 -6.96
CA GLY A 93 -13.79 -11.64 -7.38
C GLY A 93 -12.61 -10.75 -6.99
N ALA A 94 -12.83 -9.44 -6.80
CA ALA A 94 -11.79 -8.52 -6.33
C ALA A 94 -11.19 -8.94 -4.98
N LEU A 95 -11.91 -9.76 -4.17
CA LEU A 95 -11.39 -10.31 -2.92
C LEU A 95 -10.20 -11.26 -3.09
N LEU A 96 -9.88 -11.71 -4.31
CA LEU A 96 -8.61 -12.39 -4.57
C LEU A 96 -7.40 -11.52 -4.19
N GLY A 97 -7.56 -10.19 -4.21
CA GLY A 97 -6.57 -9.25 -3.69
C GLY A 97 -6.25 -9.41 -2.19
N LEU A 98 -7.01 -10.22 -1.44
CA LEU A 98 -6.70 -10.55 -0.03
C LEU A 98 -5.67 -11.69 0.12
N LEU A 99 -5.34 -12.43 -0.93
CA LEU A 99 -4.39 -13.53 -0.85
C LEU A 99 -3.03 -13.12 -0.25
N PRO A 100 -2.47 -11.93 -0.54
CA PRO A 100 -1.22 -11.48 0.07
C PRO A 100 -1.29 -11.20 1.58
N LEU A 101 -2.46 -11.27 2.24
CA LEU A 101 -2.58 -11.10 3.71
C LEU A 101 -1.66 -12.05 4.50
N VAL A 102 -1.32 -13.19 3.93
CA VAL A 102 -0.35 -14.13 4.53
C VAL A 102 1.00 -13.47 4.80
N TRP A 103 1.42 -12.52 3.96
CA TRP A 103 2.66 -11.76 4.14
C TRP A 103 2.43 -10.45 4.90
N VAL A 104 1.23 -9.89 4.87
CA VAL A 104 0.91 -8.62 5.54
C VAL A 104 1.10 -8.72 7.04
N ILE A 105 0.54 -9.77 7.67
CA ILE A 105 0.58 -9.94 9.12
C ILE A 105 2.02 -9.98 9.65
N PRO A 106 2.93 -10.85 9.15
CA PRO A 106 4.31 -10.86 9.61
C PRO A 106 5.05 -9.56 9.27
N THR A 107 4.78 -8.96 8.12
CA THR A 107 5.44 -7.70 7.72
C THR A 107 5.09 -6.55 8.67
N VAL A 108 3.81 -6.34 8.95
CA VAL A 108 3.35 -5.30 9.89
C VAL A 108 3.90 -5.55 11.29
N ARG A 109 3.90 -6.81 11.75
CA ARG A 109 4.46 -7.18 13.06
C ARG A 109 5.95 -6.85 13.15
N ASP A 110 6.72 -7.18 12.12
CA ASP A 110 8.16 -6.92 12.11
C ASP A 110 8.46 -5.42 12.07
N VAL A 111 7.73 -4.65 11.23
CA VAL A 111 7.87 -3.20 11.16
C VAL A 111 7.56 -2.53 12.51
N LEU A 112 6.48 -2.94 13.18
CA LEU A 112 6.10 -2.38 14.48
C LEU A 112 7.08 -2.74 15.60
N ARG A 113 7.67 -3.95 15.56
CA ARG A 113 8.57 -4.43 16.62
C ARG A 113 10.00 -3.96 16.47
N HIS A 114 10.44 -3.77 15.23
CA HIS A 114 11.85 -3.55 14.92
C HIS A 114 12.08 -2.24 14.15
N ALA A 115 11.21 -1.23 14.34
CA ALA A 115 11.28 0.05 13.63
C ALA A 115 12.67 0.74 13.71
N GLU A 116 13.43 0.52 14.78
CA GLU A 116 14.75 1.13 15.02
C GLU A 116 15.92 0.22 14.60
N LYS A 117 15.64 -0.99 14.10
CA LYS A 117 16.65 -2.02 13.78
C LYS A 117 16.55 -2.41 12.32
N LEU A 118 17.29 -1.71 11.46
CA LEU A 118 17.22 -1.87 10.00
C LEU A 118 17.44 -3.32 9.54
N GLU A 119 18.36 -4.05 10.17
CA GLU A 119 18.67 -5.45 9.84
C GLU A 119 17.44 -6.36 9.87
N PHE A 120 16.49 -6.10 10.78
CA PHE A 120 15.23 -6.85 10.89
C PHE A 120 14.14 -6.35 9.93
N LEU A 121 14.30 -5.15 9.36
CA LEU A 121 13.35 -4.59 8.40
C LEU A 121 13.63 -5.06 6.95
N ILE A 122 14.85 -5.49 6.62
CA ILE A 122 15.20 -5.94 5.26
C ILE A 122 14.25 -7.04 4.74
N PRO A 123 13.96 -8.13 5.51
CA PRO A 123 12.99 -9.13 5.07
C PRO A 123 11.56 -8.58 4.94
N ALA A 124 11.18 -7.62 5.79
CA ALA A 124 9.89 -6.95 5.71
C ALA A 124 9.76 -6.09 4.45
N MET A 125 10.84 -5.42 4.03
CA MET A 125 10.90 -4.65 2.78
C MET A 125 10.66 -5.55 1.55
N GLY A 126 11.32 -6.72 1.49
CA GLY A 126 11.10 -7.69 0.42
C GLY A 126 9.64 -8.17 0.35
N ARG A 127 9.05 -8.54 1.49
CA ARG A 127 7.63 -8.93 1.56
C ARG A 127 6.69 -7.78 1.17
N ASN A 128 7.03 -6.54 1.55
CA ASN A 128 6.26 -5.36 1.19
C ASN A 128 6.21 -5.14 -0.34
N VAL A 129 7.31 -5.40 -1.05
CA VAL A 129 7.34 -5.37 -2.52
C VAL A 129 6.37 -6.42 -3.10
N LEU A 130 6.40 -7.65 -2.59
CA LEU A 130 5.48 -8.71 -3.04
C LEU A 130 4.01 -8.33 -2.78
N ILE A 131 3.68 -7.78 -1.61
CA ILE A 131 2.34 -7.30 -1.29
C ILE A 131 1.90 -6.23 -2.29
N ASN A 132 2.79 -5.27 -2.61
CA ASN A 132 2.50 -4.20 -3.56
C ASN A 132 2.23 -4.68 -4.98
N LEU A 133 2.92 -5.72 -5.43
CA LEU A 133 2.75 -6.27 -6.77
C LEU A 133 1.55 -7.22 -6.85
N LEU A 134 1.44 -8.12 -5.89
CA LEU A 134 0.48 -9.22 -5.96
C LEU A 134 -0.95 -8.78 -5.58
N THR A 135 -1.12 -7.83 -4.64
CA THR A 135 -2.47 -7.38 -4.25
C THR A 135 -3.26 -6.79 -5.42
N PRO A 136 -2.77 -5.77 -6.14
CA PRO A 136 -3.51 -5.24 -7.28
C PRO A 136 -3.59 -6.23 -8.45
N ALA A 137 -2.58 -7.10 -8.64
CA ALA A 137 -2.61 -8.11 -9.68
C ALA A 137 -3.74 -9.13 -9.44
N PHE A 138 -3.82 -9.71 -8.25
CA PHE A 138 -4.90 -10.63 -7.89
C PHE A 138 -6.26 -9.95 -7.87
N MET A 139 -6.34 -8.71 -7.40
CA MET A 139 -7.56 -7.91 -7.46
C MET A 139 -8.04 -7.75 -8.92
N ALA A 140 -7.14 -7.38 -9.84
CA ALA A 140 -7.47 -7.22 -11.25
C ALA A 140 -7.89 -8.55 -11.90
N ILE A 141 -7.17 -9.63 -11.65
CA ILE A 141 -7.52 -10.98 -12.13
C ILE A 141 -8.93 -11.35 -11.63
N GLY A 142 -9.19 -11.16 -10.36
CA GLY A 142 -10.49 -11.46 -9.78
C GLY A 142 -11.63 -10.64 -10.39
N MET A 143 -11.40 -9.35 -10.68
CA MET A 143 -12.38 -8.49 -11.34
C MET A 143 -12.69 -8.89 -12.79
N VAL A 144 -11.74 -9.54 -13.47
CA VAL A 144 -11.95 -10.04 -14.85
C VAL A 144 -12.68 -11.37 -14.86
N LEU A 145 -12.47 -12.21 -13.85
CA LEU A 145 -13.03 -13.55 -13.76
C LEU A 145 -14.47 -13.59 -13.22
N TRP A 146 -14.92 -12.54 -12.55
CA TRP A 146 -16.24 -12.42 -11.86
C TRP A 146 -16.87 -11.06 -12.11
#